data_83ce98a43adc720286298288318d7455
#
_entry.id   83ce98a43adc720286298288318d7455
#
_cell.length_a   1.000
_cell.length_b   1.000
_cell.length_c   1.000
_cell.angle_alpha   90.00
_cell.angle_beta   90.00
_cell.angle_gamma   90.00
#
_symmetry.space_group_name_H-M   'P 1'
#
loop_
_entity.id
_entity.type
_entity.pdbx_description
1 polymer ?
#
loop_
_entity_poly.entity_id
_entity_poly.type
_entity_poly.pdbx_seq_one_letter_code
_entity_poly.pdbx_strand_id
1 'polypeptide(L)'
;AIVLYLNQYPYQPRERDYAYAGSFYAFAIWIGFGVLYLWDLLQKKMDSRNAAIIVTAVCLFAVPVNMAAQNWDDHDRDGRYATIAHAKNYLSSCAPNAILFTYGDNDTFPLWYAQEVEGFRRDVRIVNLSLLAGDWYIDQMKRKAYESDGVPISFTKDQYHAGVRDFVTIEERVQQPFSMKEVMEFVASDRPETKSNRYQGGAVDFIPTRNLYIPVDKEKVLVNGTVQPEDSALIVDRVEIQLKGNSLTKSQLMVLDILATNNWERPIYFGVGMGQDSYMGFDKYFQLEGAAYRVVPIKTENNAAYYDFGRINTEILYDNLMNKFVWGNIKDPKVNIDHFHDN
;
A
#
# COMPACT_ATOMS: atom_id res chain seq x y z
N ALA A 1 11.78 22.11 -21.24
CA ALA A 1 12.70 21.05 -20.81
C ALA A 1 12.03 20.09 -19.84
N ILE A 2 11.45 20.56 -18.71
CA ILE A 2 10.82 19.69 -17.67
C ILE A 2 9.69 18.85 -18.25
N VAL A 3 8.79 19.42 -19.05
CA VAL A 3 7.68 18.70 -19.68
C VAL A 3 8.17 17.52 -20.53
N LEU A 4 9.22 17.75 -21.33
CA LEU A 4 9.83 16.71 -22.17
C LEU A 4 10.57 15.66 -21.35
N TYR A 5 11.23 16.07 -20.27
CA TYR A 5 11.97 15.17 -19.39
C TYR A 5 11.04 14.24 -18.60
N LEU A 6 9.97 14.78 -18.03
CA LEU A 6 9.04 14.02 -17.22
C LEU A 6 8.14 13.10 -18.05
N ASN A 7 7.85 13.49 -19.32
CA ASN A 7 7.03 12.72 -20.25
C ASN A 7 5.79 12.11 -19.58
N GLN A 8 5.07 12.93 -18.81
CA GLN A 8 3.95 12.45 -17.99
C GLN A 8 2.82 11.93 -18.87
N TYR A 9 2.26 10.80 -18.48
CA TYR A 9 1.09 10.24 -19.13
C TYR A 9 -0.13 11.15 -18.88
N PRO A 10 -0.90 11.54 -19.91
CA PRO A 10 -1.95 12.56 -19.79
C PRO A 10 -3.14 12.14 -18.90
N TYR A 11 -3.39 10.85 -18.77
CA TYR A 11 -4.50 10.32 -17.97
C TYR A 11 -4.03 9.79 -16.62
N GLN A 12 -3.39 10.65 -15.84
CA GLN A 12 -3.02 10.28 -14.48
C GLN A 12 -4.18 10.52 -13.53
N PRO A 13 -4.37 9.67 -12.51
CA PRO A 13 -5.44 9.86 -11.53
C PRO A 13 -5.19 11.05 -10.59
N ARG A 14 -4.03 11.70 -10.66
CA ARG A 14 -3.63 12.82 -9.79
C ARG A 14 -2.82 13.84 -10.56
N GLU A 15 -3.15 15.11 -10.39
CA GLU A 15 -2.34 16.25 -10.84
C GLU A 15 -0.97 16.24 -10.12
N ARG A 16 0.08 16.55 -10.89
CA ARG A 16 1.46 16.54 -10.39
C ARG A 16 2.15 17.88 -10.60
N ASP A 17 1.45 18.96 -10.35
CA ASP A 17 1.95 20.33 -10.53
C ASP A 17 3.22 20.62 -9.74
N TYR A 18 3.41 19.93 -8.60
CA TYR A 18 4.64 20.02 -7.82
C TYR A 18 5.90 19.65 -8.62
N ALA A 19 5.78 18.86 -9.68
CA ALA A 19 6.90 18.54 -10.57
C ALA A 19 7.43 19.78 -11.31
N TYR A 20 6.62 20.83 -11.44
CA TYR A 20 6.98 22.10 -12.07
C TYR A 20 7.43 23.18 -11.08
N ALA A 21 7.57 22.84 -9.78
CA ALA A 21 7.93 23.80 -8.73
C ALA A 21 9.19 24.63 -9.07
N GLY A 22 10.22 23.98 -9.65
CA GLY A 22 11.42 24.67 -10.13
C GLY A 22 11.17 25.68 -11.25
N SER A 23 10.23 25.39 -12.16
CA SER A 23 9.81 26.32 -13.22
C SER A 23 9.04 27.51 -12.64
N PHE A 24 8.15 27.28 -11.70
CA PHE A 24 7.39 28.34 -11.02
C PHE A 24 8.33 29.24 -10.20
N TYR A 25 9.33 28.65 -9.53
CA TYR A 25 10.35 29.41 -8.83
C TYR A 25 11.15 30.34 -9.77
N ALA A 26 11.60 29.81 -10.91
CA ALA A 26 12.30 30.61 -11.91
C ALA A 26 11.40 31.73 -12.48
N PHE A 27 10.11 31.42 -12.72
CA PHE A 27 9.14 32.41 -13.20
C PHE A 27 8.87 33.51 -12.16
N ALA A 28 8.84 33.19 -10.88
CA ALA A 28 8.71 34.17 -9.80
C ALA A 28 9.87 35.19 -9.79
N ILE A 29 11.08 34.76 -10.13
CA ILE A 29 12.25 35.68 -10.29
C ILE A 29 11.99 36.68 -11.43
N TRP A 30 11.45 36.21 -12.56
CA TRP A 30 11.11 37.11 -13.68
C TRP A 30 10.03 38.10 -13.31
N ILE A 31 9.02 37.72 -12.52
CA ILE A 31 8.03 38.63 -11.96
C ILE A 31 8.72 39.69 -11.11
N GLY A 32 9.66 39.33 -10.25
CA GLY A 32 10.47 40.23 -9.45
C GLY A 32 11.24 41.25 -10.30
N PHE A 33 11.87 40.84 -11.38
CA PHE A 33 12.50 41.75 -12.33
C PHE A 33 11.49 42.68 -13.00
N GLY A 34 10.28 42.19 -13.30
CA GLY A 34 9.20 43.00 -13.82
C GLY A 34 8.81 44.18 -12.86
N VAL A 35 8.74 43.89 -11.57
CA VAL A 35 8.48 44.88 -10.52
C VAL A 35 9.58 45.96 -10.52
N LEU A 36 10.84 45.55 -10.54
CA LEU A 36 11.98 46.48 -10.60
C LEU A 36 11.98 47.33 -11.85
N TYR A 37 11.64 46.74 -13.00
CA TYR A 37 11.52 47.46 -14.26
C TYR A 37 10.40 48.51 -14.22
N LEU A 38 9.23 48.21 -13.69
CA LEU A 38 8.14 49.14 -13.53
C LEU A 38 8.51 50.30 -12.60
N TRP A 39 9.21 50.03 -11.51
CA TRP A 39 9.75 51.04 -10.63
C TRP A 39 10.74 51.97 -11.36
N ASP A 40 11.68 51.40 -12.12
CA ASP A 40 12.65 52.19 -12.90
C ASP A 40 11.98 53.11 -13.93
N LEU A 41 10.92 52.65 -14.57
CA LEU A 41 10.13 53.48 -15.48
C LEU A 41 9.42 54.62 -14.77
N LEU A 42 8.80 54.35 -13.60
CA LEU A 42 8.02 55.33 -12.89
C LEU A 42 8.86 56.41 -12.19
N GLN A 43 10.01 56.04 -11.62
CA GLN A 43 10.92 56.97 -10.97
C GLN A 43 11.48 58.05 -11.92
N LYS A 44 11.46 57.81 -13.24
CA LYS A 44 11.83 58.84 -14.25
C LYS A 44 10.80 59.94 -14.37
N LYS A 45 9.57 59.75 -13.86
CA LYS A 45 8.45 60.67 -13.97
C LYS A 45 8.01 61.24 -12.64
N MET A 46 8.40 60.67 -11.53
CA MET A 46 8.00 61.10 -10.18
C MET A 46 9.07 60.75 -9.16
N ASP A 47 8.90 61.21 -7.94
CA ASP A 47 9.78 60.86 -6.83
C ASP A 47 9.89 59.36 -6.62
N SER A 48 11.12 58.88 -6.42
CA SER A 48 11.47 57.45 -6.31
C SER A 48 10.69 56.69 -5.22
N ARG A 49 10.41 57.39 -4.08
CA ARG A 49 9.61 56.83 -2.98
C ARG A 49 8.16 56.61 -3.39
N ASN A 50 7.57 57.58 -4.04
CA ASN A 50 6.17 57.55 -4.51
C ASN A 50 6.03 56.49 -5.64
N ALA A 51 7.01 56.40 -6.54
CA ALA A 51 7.08 55.35 -7.56
C ALA A 51 7.13 53.96 -6.93
N ALA A 52 7.95 53.75 -5.90
CA ALA A 52 8.04 52.48 -5.19
C ALA A 52 6.72 52.07 -4.51
N ILE A 53 6.04 53.05 -3.85
CA ILE A 53 4.75 52.78 -3.20
C ILE A 53 3.71 52.35 -4.23
N ILE A 54 3.61 53.08 -5.34
CA ILE A 54 2.60 52.80 -6.38
C ILE A 54 2.86 51.43 -7.02
N VAL A 55 4.10 51.16 -7.41
CA VAL A 55 4.45 49.88 -8.03
C VAL A 55 4.21 48.71 -7.07
N THR A 56 4.62 48.87 -5.80
CA THR A 56 4.36 47.85 -4.78
C THR A 56 2.88 47.58 -4.61
N ALA A 57 2.06 48.63 -4.49
CA ALA A 57 0.62 48.49 -4.34
C ALA A 57 -0.02 47.79 -5.55
N VAL A 58 0.30 48.24 -6.77
CA VAL A 58 -0.24 47.67 -8.01
C VAL A 58 0.18 46.19 -8.13
N CYS A 59 1.46 45.86 -7.93
CA CYS A 59 1.93 44.50 -8.05
C CYS A 59 1.39 43.60 -6.93
N LEU A 60 1.22 44.09 -5.71
CA LEU A 60 0.61 43.39 -4.60
C LEU A 60 -0.82 42.96 -4.93
N PHE A 61 -1.62 43.86 -5.45
CA PHE A 61 -3.00 43.55 -5.82
C PHE A 61 -3.10 42.70 -7.08
N ALA A 62 -2.23 42.92 -8.08
CA ALA A 62 -2.26 42.16 -9.33
C ALA A 62 -1.79 40.71 -9.19
N VAL A 63 -0.90 40.39 -8.25
CA VAL A 63 -0.35 39.06 -8.12
C VAL A 63 -0.72 38.42 -6.78
N PRO A 64 -0.14 38.73 -5.61
CA PRO A 64 -0.43 38.00 -4.38
C PRO A 64 -1.90 38.06 -3.95
N VAL A 65 -2.53 39.24 -3.99
CA VAL A 65 -3.94 39.38 -3.57
C VAL A 65 -4.87 38.66 -4.53
N ASN A 66 -4.63 38.81 -5.84
CA ASN A 66 -5.41 38.07 -6.84
C ASN A 66 -5.26 36.55 -6.74
N MET A 67 -4.04 36.06 -6.54
CA MET A 67 -3.80 34.63 -6.31
C MET A 67 -4.53 34.16 -5.04
N ALA A 68 -4.41 34.89 -3.95
CA ALA A 68 -5.10 34.53 -2.70
C ALA A 68 -6.62 34.52 -2.89
N ALA A 69 -7.18 35.51 -3.57
CA ALA A 69 -8.63 35.59 -3.77
C ALA A 69 -9.20 34.50 -4.68
N GLN A 70 -8.40 33.98 -5.63
CA GLN A 70 -8.86 32.99 -6.59
C GLN A 70 -8.58 31.54 -6.13
N ASN A 71 -7.61 31.32 -5.24
CA ASN A 71 -7.19 29.97 -4.88
C ASN A 71 -7.37 29.66 -3.38
N TRP A 72 -7.98 30.57 -2.61
CA TRP A 72 -8.13 30.40 -1.16
C TRP A 72 -9.00 29.19 -0.82
N ASP A 73 -10.12 29.07 -1.50
CA ASP A 73 -11.08 27.98 -1.34
C ASP A 73 -10.50 26.62 -1.79
N ASP A 74 -9.73 26.58 -2.89
CA ASP A 74 -9.06 25.36 -3.35
C ASP A 74 -8.04 24.81 -2.35
N HIS A 75 -7.51 25.68 -1.47
CA HIS A 75 -6.54 25.30 -0.43
C HIS A 75 -7.17 25.10 0.94
N ASP A 76 -8.48 25.32 1.07
CA ASP A 76 -9.19 25.02 2.31
C ASP A 76 -9.20 23.51 2.58
N ARG A 77 -8.73 23.13 3.76
CA ARG A 77 -8.65 21.74 4.24
C ARG A 77 -9.54 21.53 5.46
N ASP A 78 -10.31 22.53 5.86
CA ASP A 78 -11.19 22.43 7.02
C ASP A 78 -12.27 21.36 6.80
N GLY A 79 -12.52 20.57 7.81
CA GLY A 79 -13.52 19.51 7.78
C GLY A 79 -13.19 18.29 6.90
N ARG A 80 -12.05 18.22 6.23
CA ARG A 80 -11.65 17.09 5.36
C ARG A 80 -11.15 15.92 6.18
N TYR A 81 -12.06 15.03 6.59
CA TYR A 81 -11.75 13.83 7.36
C TYR A 81 -11.88 12.53 6.55
N ALA A 82 -12.03 12.60 5.22
CA ALA A 82 -12.19 11.43 4.37
C ALA A 82 -11.01 10.45 4.49
N THR A 83 -9.78 10.94 4.50
CA THR A 83 -8.56 10.12 4.60
C THR A 83 -8.49 9.35 5.92
N ILE A 84 -8.79 10.00 7.05
CA ILE A 84 -8.79 9.32 8.35
C ILE A 84 -9.99 8.39 8.51
N ALA A 85 -11.13 8.74 7.92
CA ALA A 85 -12.29 7.86 7.88
C ALA A 85 -11.98 6.59 7.07
N HIS A 86 -11.37 6.73 5.90
CA HIS A 86 -10.89 5.60 5.10
C HIS A 86 -9.94 4.69 5.91
N ALA A 87 -8.96 5.27 6.59
CA ALA A 87 -8.05 4.51 7.43
C ALA A 87 -8.76 3.74 8.55
N LYS A 88 -9.71 4.38 9.24
CA LYS A 88 -10.52 3.72 10.27
C LYS A 88 -11.38 2.60 9.70
N ASN A 89 -11.98 2.81 8.54
CA ASN A 89 -12.79 1.80 7.85
C ASN A 89 -11.94 0.58 7.45
N TYR A 90 -10.74 0.83 6.95
CA TYR A 90 -9.78 -0.22 6.60
C TYR A 90 -9.43 -1.09 7.81
N LEU A 91 -9.00 -0.45 8.90
CA LEU A 91 -8.62 -1.15 10.13
C LEU A 91 -9.83 -1.83 10.80
N SER A 92 -11.03 -1.24 10.72
CA SER A 92 -12.28 -1.85 11.23
C SER A 92 -12.70 -3.09 10.45
N SER A 93 -12.29 -3.20 9.19
CA SER A 93 -12.54 -4.39 8.36
C SER A 93 -11.74 -5.61 8.80
N CYS A 94 -10.68 -5.41 9.58
CA CYS A 94 -9.80 -6.49 10.02
C CYS A 94 -10.28 -7.10 11.35
N ALA A 95 -10.23 -8.42 11.46
CA ALA A 95 -10.43 -9.12 12.72
C ALA A 95 -9.34 -8.74 13.75
N PRO A 96 -9.55 -9.00 15.06
CA PRO A 96 -8.54 -8.72 16.07
C PRO A 96 -7.20 -9.41 15.80
N ASN A 97 -6.10 -8.74 16.15
CA ASN A 97 -4.71 -9.22 15.99
C ASN A 97 -4.35 -9.63 14.55
N ALA A 98 -4.99 -9.05 13.54
CA ALA A 98 -4.75 -9.36 12.14
C ALA A 98 -3.38 -8.89 11.65
N ILE A 99 -2.89 -9.53 10.58
CA ILE A 99 -1.81 -9.06 9.74
C ILE A 99 -2.45 -8.51 8.46
N LEU A 100 -2.22 -7.22 8.16
CA LEU A 100 -2.78 -6.55 7.00
C LEU A 100 -1.67 -6.16 6.04
N PHE A 101 -1.63 -6.78 4.88
CA PHE A 101 -0.75 -6.38 3.79
C PHE A 101 -1.32 -5.18 3.05
N THR A 102 -0.48 -4.15 2.87
CA THR A 102 -0.77 -2.93 2.10
C THR A 102 0.30 -2.70 1.04
N TYR A 103 0.00 -1.88 0.04
CA TYR A 103 0.96 -1.55 -1.01
C TYR A 103 1.01 -0.05 -1.25
N GLY A 104 2.22 0.52 -1.19
CA GLY A 104 2.44 1.96 -1.39
C GLY A 104 2.08 2.82 -0.18
N ASP A 105 2.27 4.12 -0.36
CA ASP A 105 2.14 5.13 0.69
C ASP A 105 0.67 5.54 0.94
N ASN A 106 -0.13 5.64 -0.10
CA ASN A 106 -1.53 6.08 0.01
C ASN A 106 -2.38 5.12 0.85
N ASP A 107 -2.16 3.81 0.72
CA ASP A 107 -2.85 2.80 1.54
C ASP A 107 -2.27 2.70 2.95
N THR A 108 -0.99 3.01 3.14
CA THR A 108 -0.28 2.70 4.39
C THR A 108 -0.22 3.88 5.36
N PHE A 109 0.11 5.09 4.89
CA PHE A 109 0.36 6.22 5.78
C PHE A 109 -0.88 6.69 6.54
N PRO A 110 -2.08 6.71 5.95
CA PRO A 110 -3.29 7.00 6.72
C PRO A 110 -3.55 5.99 7.83
N LEU A 111 -3.26 4.71 7.60
CA LEU A 111 -3.40 3.66 8.61
C LEU A 111 -2.40 3.85 9.76
N TRP A 112 -1.14 4.16 9.45
CA TRP A 112 -0.16 4.51 10.48
C TRP A 112 -0.57 5.74 11.27
N TYR A 113 -1.10 6.78 10.62
CA TYR A 113 -1.62 7.94 11.35
C TYR A 113 -2.73 7.53 12.33
N ALA A 114 -3.67 6.69 11.88
CA ALA A 114 -4.75 6.21 12.74
C ALA A 114 -4.21 5.42 13.96
N GLN A 115 -3.16 4.62 13.77
CA GLN A 115 -2.55 3.83 14.86
C GLN A 115 -1.67 4.68 15.77
N GLU A 116 -0.76 5.49 15.21
CA GLU A 116 0.27 6.19 15.97
C GLU A 116 -0.26 7.46 16.65
N VAL A 117 -1.18 8.20 15.99
CA VAL A 117 -1.69 9.48 16.51
C VAL A 117 -3.01 9.30 17.25
N GLU A 118 -3.92 8.50 16.71
CA GLU A 118 -5.24 8.31 17.32
C GLU A 118 -5.34 7.05 18.21
N GLY A 119 -4.32 6.20 18.22
CA GLY A 119 -4.29 4.97 19.03
C GLY A 119 -5.32 3.93 18.55
N PHE A 120 -5.79 4.01 17.28
CA PHE A 120 -6.87 3.20 16.77
C PHE A 120 -6.37 1.86 16.23
N ARG A 121 -6.94 0.73 16.70
CA ARG A 121 -6.65 -0.64 16.24
C ARG A 121 -5.14 -0.97 16.14
N ARG A 122 -4.37 -0.68 17.19
CA ARG A 122 -2.93 -1.00 17.29
C ARG A 122 -2.66 -2.50 17.47
N ASP A 123 -3.72 -3.30 17.59
CA ASP A 123 -3.69 -4.75 17.54
C ASP A 123 -3.45 -5.28 16.11
N VAL A 124 -3.82 -4.53 15.08
CA VAL A 124 -3.63 -4.91 13.67
C VAL A 124 -2.20 -4.58 13.23
N ARG A 125 -1.49 -5.56 12.66
CA ARG A 125 -0.13 -5.34 12.15
C ARG A 125 -0.16 -4.98 10.67
N ILE A 126 0.14 -3.74 10.35
CA ILE A 126 0.25 -3.26 8.98
C ILE A 126 1.62 -3.65 8.42
N VAL A 127 1.63 -4.35 7.29
CA VAL A 127 2.84 -4.79 6.58
C VAL A 127 2.84 -4.20 5.17
N ASN A 128 3.64 -3.16 4.97
CA ASN A 128 3.77 -2.50 3.66
C ASN A 128 4.71 -3.30 2.76
N LEU A 129 4.19 -3.80 1.64
CA LEU A 129 4.94 -4.64 0.70
C LEU A 129 6.05 -3.88 -0.03
N SER A 130 5.93 -2.57 -0.23
CA SER A 130 7.00 -1.77 -0.83
C SER A 130 8.23 -1.67 0.08
N LEU A 131 8.03 -1.69 1.41
CA LEU A 131 9.10 -1.62 2.40
C LEU A 131 9.63 -2.99 2.80
N LEU A 132 8.87 -4.05 2.58
CA LEU A 132 9.20 -5.42 3.04
C LEU A 132 10.43 -6.01 2.35
N ALA A 133 10.97 -5.38 1.32
CA ALA A 133 12.27 -5.72 0.72
C ALA A 133 13.46 -5.20 1.55
N GLY A 134 13.25 -4.23 2.44
CA GLY A 134 14.27 -3.64 3.31
C GLY A 134 14.51 -4.47 4.57
N ASP A 135 15.75 -4.80 4.85
CA ASP A 135 16.13 -5.61 6.03
C ASP A 135 15.75 -4.95 7.36
N TRP A 136 15.90 -3.61 7.44
CA TRP A 136 15.50 -2.83 8.62
C TRP A 136 13.98 -2.94 8.88
N TYR A 137 13.16 -3.01 7.82
CA TYR A 137 11.71 -3.12 7.96
C TYR A 137 11.30 -4.53 8.37
N ILE A 138 11.97 -5.56 7.82
CA ILE A 138 11.79 -6.95 8.27
C ILE A 138 12.13 -7.07 9.75
N ASP A 139 13.26 -6.49 10.21
CA ASP A 139 13.62 -6.44 11.62
C ASP A 139 12.53 -5.79 12.49
N GLN A 140 11.93 -4.71 11.99
CA GLN A 140 10.85 -4.01 12.68
C GLN A 140 9.58 -4.89 12.72
N MET A 141 9.25 -5.59 11.64
CA MET A 141 8.07 -6.45 11.59
C MET A 141 8.18 -7.66 12.54
N LYS A 142 9.38 -8.19 12.76
CA LYS A 142 9.62 -9.31 13.70
C LYS A 142 9.45 -8.93 15.17
N ARG A 143 9.41 -7.64 15.50
CA ARG A 143 9.27 -7.18 16.89
C ARG A 143 7.80 -6.95 17.22
N LYS A 144 7.46 -7.16 18.49
CA LYS A 144 6.17 -6.72 19.03
C LYS A 144 6.06 -5.19 18.92
N ALA A 145 4.86 -4.71 18.56
CA ALA A 145 4.54 -3.29 18.53
C ALA A 145 3.15 -3.09 19.14
N TYR A 146 3.08 -2.33 20.21
CA TYR A 146 1.85 -2.10 20.97
C TYR A 146 1.18 -3.43 21.37
N GLU A 147 -0.07 -3.61 21.01
CA GLU A 147 -0.86 -4.80 21.28
C GLU A 147 -0.63 -5.91 20.24
N SER A 148 0.05 -5.62 19.12
CA SER A 148 0.32 -6.59 18.06
C SER A 148 1.63 -7.32 18.27
N ASP A 149 1.58 -8.63 18.24
CA ASP A 149 2.78 -9.47 18.26
C ASP A 149 3.61 -9.32 16.96
N GLY A 150 4.87 -9.74 17.01
CA GLY A 150 5.73 -9.77 15.84
C GLY A 150 5.13 -10.60 14.70
N VAL A 151 5.40 -10.20 13.48
CA VAL A 151 5.00 -10.95 12.29
C VAL A 151 5.79 -12.25 12.23
N PRO A 152 5.16 -13.40 11.96
CA PRO A 152 5.82 -14.72 11.95
C PRO A 152 6.70 -14.89 10.71
N ILE A 153 7.90 -14.34 10.74
CA ILE A 153 8.94 -14.48 9.72
C ILE A 153 9.99 -15.46 10.22
N SER A 154 10.17 -16.59 9.51
CA SER A 154 11.08 -17.66 9.91
C SER A 154 12.54 -17.36 9.57
N PHE A 155 12.80 -16.58 8.52
CA PHE A 155 14.14 -16.22 8.09
C PHE A 155 14.93 -15.46 9.17
N THR A 156 16.19 -15.79 9.34
CA THR A 156 17.12 -15.11 10.24
C THR A 156 17.70 -13.85 9.58
N LYS A 157 18.31 -12.94 10.36
CA LYS A 157 18.94 -11.72 9.83
C LYS A 157 19.95 -12.01 8.71
N ASP A 158 20.77 -13.03 8.88
CA ASP A 158 21.80 -13.44 7.89
C ASP A 158 21.17 -13.94 6.58
N GLN A 159 19.91 -14.37 6.63
CA GLN A 159 19.19 -14.90 5.47
C GLN A 159 18.44 -13.85 4.66
N TYR A 160 18.24 -12.62 5.21
CA TYR A 160 17.51 -11.56 4.50
C TYR A 160 18.19 -10.19 4.49
N HIS A 161 19.38 -10.03 5.05
CA HIS A 161 20.05 -8.73 5.00
C HIS A 161 20.27 -8.25 3.54
N ALA A 162 20.60 -6.97 3.36
CA ALA A 162 20.78 -6.38 2.04
C ALA A 162 21.81 -7.17 1.22
N GLY A 163 21.47 -7.49 -0.02
CA GLY A 163 22.29 -8.29 -0.93
C GLY A 163 22.08 -9.81 -0.81
N VAL A 164 21.32 -10.28 0.20
CA VAL A 164 20.99 -11.71 0.35
C VAL A 164 19.52 -11.92 0.00
N ARG A 165 19.25 -12.81 -0.95
CA ARG A 165 17.91 -13.18 -1.44
C ARG A 165 17.06 -11.97 -1.87
N ASP A 166 17.69 -10.92 -2.42
CA ASP A 166 16.96 -9.78 -2.98
C ASP A 166 16.03 -10.21 -4.12
N PHE A 167 16.49 -11.24 -4.87
CA PHE A 167 15.70 -11.97 -5.86
C PHE A 167 15.99 -13.47 -5.74
N VAL A 168 14.95 -14.28 -5.84
CA VAL A 168 15.05 -15.74 -5.86
C VAL A 168 14.42 -16.24 -7.14
N THR A 169 15.18 -16.99 -7.95
CA THR A 169 14.71 -17.50 -9.24
C THR A 169 13.77 -18.68 -9.06
N ILE A 170 12.85 -18.87 -10.00
CA ILE A 170 11.97 -20.04 -10.03
C ILE A 170 12.52 -20.99 -11.09
N GLU A 171 12.95 -22.17 -10.67
CA GLU A 171 13.41 -23.23 -11.54
C GLU A 171 12.49 -24.45 -11.39
N GLU A 172 11.63 -24.67 -12.38
CA GLU A 172 10.68 -25.79 -12.35
C GLU A 172 11.38 -27.14 -12.48
N ARG A 173 12.06 -27.58 -11.43
CA ARG A 173 12.73 -28.90 -11.38
C ARG A 173 11.74 -30.03 -11.08
N VAL A 174 10.63 -29.68 -10.42
CA VAL A 174 9.54 -30.58 -10.08
C VAL A 174 8.20 -29.97 -10.38
N GLN A 175 7.24 -30.79 -10.84
CA GLN A 175 5.91 -30.32 -11.24
C GLN A 175 4.87 -30.49 -10.12
N GLN A 176 5.11 -31.39 -9.17
CA GLN A 176 4.19 -31.65 -8.07
C GLN A 176 4.13 -30.45 -7.10
N PRO A 177 2.98 -30.22 -6.47
CA PRO A 177 2.87 -29.22 -5.42
C PRO A 177 3.70 -29.59 -4.19
N PHE A 178 4.37 -28.58 -3.60
CA PHE A 178 5.10 -28.71 -2.34
C PHE A 178 4.50 -27.81 -1.26
N SER A 179 4.67 -28.22 -0.02
CA SER A 179 4.34 -27.37 1.11
C SER A 179 5.13 -26.06 1.04
N MET A 180 4.42 -24.94 1.15
CA MET A 180 5.05 -23.62 1.14
C MET A 180 6.11 -23.50 2.24
N LYS A 181 5.87 -24.10 3.41
CA LYS A 181 6.82 -24.12 4.52
C LYS A 181 8.10 -24.86 4.14
N GLU A 182 8.00 -26.07 3.55
CA GLU A 182 9.16 -26.83 3.10
C GLU A 182 9.97 -26.08 2.03
N VAL A 183 9.30 -25.37 1.13
CA VAL A 183 9.97 -24.55 0.11
C VAL A 183 10.66 -23.34 0.75
N MET A 184 10.07 -22.69 1.75
CA MET A 184 10.74 -21.60 2.47
C MET A 184 11.97 -22.11 3.23
N GLU A 185 11.88 -23.25 3.90
CA GLU A 185 13.02 -23.90 4.56
C GLU A 185 14.13 -24.29 3.56
N PHE A 186 13.75 -24.77 2.36
CA PHE A 186 14.68 -25.07 1.27
C PHE A 186 15.42 -23.81 0.80
N VAL A 187 14.70 -22.71 0.54
CA VAL A 187 15.28 -21.43 0.12
C VAL A 187 16.15 -20.82 1.22
N ALA A 188 15.74 -20.93 2.48
CA ALA A 188 16.50 -20.45 3.62
C ALA A 188 17.81 -21.20 3.86
N SER A 189 17.91 -22.45 3.36
CA SER A 189 19.08 -23.32 3.57
C SER A 189 20.30 -22.84 2.77
N ASP A 190 21.49 -22.90 3.39
CA ASP A 190 22.76 -22.59 2.73
C ASP A 190 23.52 -23.85 2.26
N ARG A 191 22.85 -25.01 2.27
CA ARG A 191 23.44 -26.25 1.77
C ARG A 191 23.64 -26.19 0.26
N PRO A 192 24.74 -26.76 -0.29
CA PRO A 192 25.03 -26.73 -1.73
C PRO A 192 23.92 -27.31 -2.61
N GLU A 193 23.17 -28.29 -2.12
CA GLU A 193 22.07 -28.93 -2.85
C GLU A 193 20.87 -28.01 -3.04
N THR A 194 20.74 -26.98 -2.21
CA THR A 194 19.68 -25.98 -2.28
C THR A 194 20.05 -24.77 -3.15
N LYS A 195 21.21 -24.82 -3.81
CA LYS A 195 21.69 -23.74 -4.69
C LYS A 195 21.65 -24.17 -6.15
N SER A 196 21.46 -23.20 -7.03
CA SER A 196 21.57 -23.38 -8.48
C SER A 196 22.87 -22.80 -9.00
N ASN A 197 23.60 -23.57 -9.82
CA ASN A 197 24.81 -23.16 -10.47
C ASN A 197 24.59 -22.78 -11.96
N ARG A 198 23.35 -22.55 -12.38
CA ARG A 198 23.00 -22.25 -13.79
C ARG A 198 23.40 -20.85 -14.23
N TYR A 199 23.73 -19.98 -13.30
CA TYR A 199 24.01 -18.56 -13.58
C TYR A 199 25.50 -18.25 -13.50
N GLN A 200 25.99 -17.38 -14.38
CA GLN A 200 27.41 -16.97 -14.46
C GLN A 200 27.86 -16.08 -13.26
N GLY A 201 27.16 -16.01 -12.20
CA GLY A 201 27.49 -15.24 -11.00
C GLY A 201 27.77 -16.09 -9.76
N GLY A 202 27.80 -17.42 -9.90
CA GLY A 202 27.95 -18.32 -8.77
C GLY A 202 26.66 -19.01 -8.35
N ALA A 203 26.70 -19.70 -7.21
CA ALA A 203 25.56 -20.41 -6.67
C ALA A 203 24.49 -19.43 -6.14
N VAL A 204 23.25 -19.55 -6.63
CA VAL A 204 22.11 -18.71 -6.25
C VAL A 204 20.98 -19.53 -5.64
N ASP A 205 20.20 -18.89 -4.77
CA ASP A 205 18.96 -19.48 -4.24
C ASP A 205 17.91 -19.62 -5.34
N PHE A 206 17.12 -20.68 -5.27
CA PHE A 206 16.04 -20.91 -6.22
C PHE A 206 14.83 -21.59 -5.57
N ILE A 207 13.67 -21.44 -6.19
CA ILE A 207 12.43 -22.13 -5.85
C ILE A 207 12.25 -23.29 -6.82
N PRO A 208 12.11 -24.56 -6.32
CA PRO A 208 12.15 -25.75 -7.17
C PRO A 208 10.83 -26.05 -7.91
N THR A 209 9.74 -25.37 -7.55
CA THR A 209 8.41 -25.55 -8.15
C THR A 209 7.60 -24.25 -8.10
N ARG A 210 6.69 -24.08 -9.07
CA ARG A 210 5.69 -23.01 -9.04
C ARG A 210 4.49 -23.32 -8.18
N ASN A 211 4.22 -24.60 -7.96
CA ASN A 211 3.01 -25.09 -7.32
C ASN A 211 3.24 -25.23 -5.82
N LEU A 212 2.66 -24.32 -5.04
CA LEU A 212 2.81 -24.31 -3.60
C LEU A 212 1.47 -24.54 -2.91
N TYR A 213 1.49 -25.13 -1.72
CA TYR A 213 0.29 -25.25 -0.90
C TYR A 213 0.55 -24.95 0.57
N ILE A 214 -0.51 -24.49 1.24
CA ILE A 214 -0.60 -24.38 2.70
C ILE A 214 -1.60 -25.42 3.19
N PRO A 215 -1.24 -26.35 4.07
CA PRO A 215 -2.18 -27.30 4.65
C PRO A 215 -3.23 -26.56 5.51
N VAL A 216 -4.43 -27.12 5.60
CA VAL A 216 -5.52 -26.55 6.38
C VAL A 216 -5.91 -27.52 7.49
N ASP A 217 -5.79 -27.04 8.72
CA ASP A 217 -6.39 -27.70 9.88
C ASP A 217 -7.85 -27.20 10.02
N LYS A 218 -8.79 -28.03 9.63
CA LYS A 218 -10.23 -27.66 9.58
C LYS A 218 -10.79 -27.34 10.96
N GLU A 219 -10.37 -28.03 12.00
CA GLU A 219 -10.81 -27.77 13.35
C GLU A 219 -10.31 -26.42 13.84
N LYS A 220 -9.02 -26.13 13.60
CA LYS A 220 -8.39 -24.87 13.97
C LYS A 220 -9.06 -23.66 13.31
N VAL A 221 -9.32 -23.72 11.99
CA VAL A 221 -9.92 -22.58 11.27
C VAL A 221 -11.38 -22.34 11.62
N LEU A 222 -12.08 -23.33 12.13
CA LEU A 222 -13.42 -23.18 12.71
C LEU A 222 -13.36 -22.58 14.13
N VAL A 223 -12.49 -23.12 14.98
CA VAL A 223 -12.37 -22.70 16.39
C VAL A 223 -11.93 -21.23 16.49
N ASN A 224 -10.97 -20.81 15.64
CA ASN A 224 -10.48 -19.43 15.68
C ASN A 224 -11.30 -18.43 14.82
N GLY A 225 -12.41 -18.86 14.23
CA GLY A 225 -13.32 -18.02 13.46
C GLY A 225 -12.74 -17.55 12.11
N THR A 226 -11.75 -18.26 11.56
CA THR A 226 -11.30 -18.02 10.18
C THR A 226 -12.39 -18.40 9.18
N VAL A 227 -13.13 -19.45 9.47
CA VAL A 227 -14.30 -19.89 8.72
C VAL A 227 -15.51 -19.98 9.68
N GLN A 228 -16.67 -19.51 9.23
CA GLN A 228 -17.90 -19.62 10.00
C GLN A 228 -18.40 -21.07 9.99
N PRO A 229 -19.09 -21.55 11.05
CA PRO A 229 -19.58 -22.94 11.13
C PRO A 229 -20.45 -23.36 9.93
N GLU A 230 -21.25 -22.43 9.40
CA GLU A 230 -22.13 -22.64 8.25
C GLU A 230 -21.37 -23.00 6.97
N ASP A 231 -20.13 -22.49 6.84
CA ASP A 231 -19.26 -22.72 5.70
C ASP A 231 -18.32 -23.91 5.87
N SER A 232 -18.44 -24.67 6.96
CA SER A 232 -17.52 -25.78 7.30
C SER A 232 -17.37 -26.82 6.18
N ALA A 233 -18.43 -27.10 5.43
CA ALA A 233 -18.41 -28.02 4.30
C ALA A 233 -17.60 -27.53 3.08
N LEU A 234 -17.30 -26.23 3.01
CA LEU A 234 -16.58 -25.61 1.91
C LEU A 234 -15.07 -25.57 2.16
N ILE A 235 -14.62 -25.94 3.37
CA ILE A 235 -13.20 -25.89 3.75
C ILE A 235 -12.41 -26.91 2.92
N VAL A 236 -11.41 -26.42 2.16
CA VAL A 236 -10.48 -27.26 1.42
C VAL A 236 -9.42 -27.88 2.36
N ASP A 237 -8.83 -29.01 1.97
CA ASP A 237 -7.77 -29.65 2.76
C ASP A 237 -6.44 -28.89 2.68
N ARG A 238 -6.27 -28.08 1.62
CA ARG A 238 -5.09 -27.23 1.41
C ARG A 238 -5.41 -26.06 0.49
N VAL A 239 -4.79 -24.90 0.75
CA VAL A 239 -4.81 -23.73 -0.12
C VAL A 239 -3.68 -23.87 -1.13
N GLU A 240 -3.99 -23.90 -2.42
CA GLU A 240 -3.02 -24.09 -3.50
C GLU A 240 -2.86 -22.79 -4.30
N ILE A 241 -1.60 -22.41 -4.53
CA ILE A 241 -1.26 -21.27 -5.40
C ILE A 241 -0.26 -21.70 -6.47
N GLN A 242 -0.24 -20.95 -7.55
CA GLN A 242 0.76 -21.07 -8.59
C GLN A 242 1.51 -19.75 -8.76
N LEU A 243 2.82 -19.78 -8.55
CA LEU A 243 3.68 -18.62 -8.71
C LEU A 243 3.77 -18.20 -10.17
N LYS A 244 3.64 -16.90 -10.42
CA LYS A 244 3.80 -16.27 -11.73
C LYS A 244 5.23 -15.69 -11.88
N GLY A 245 5.61 -15.40 -13.13
CA GLY A 245 6.94 -14.85 -13.41
C GLY A 245 8.09 -15.85 -13.32
N ASN A 246 9.33 -15.39 -13.37
CA ASN A 246 10.53 -16.23 -13.36
C ASN A 246 11.38 -16.06 -12.09
N SER A 247 11.01 -15.14 -11.22
CA SER A 247 11.68 -14.88 -9.95
C SER A 247 10.71 -14.23 -8.98
N LEU A 248 11.02 -14.31 -7.69
CA LEU A 248 10.37 -13.56 -6.61
C LEU A 248 11.34 -12.51 -6.09
N THR A 249 10.80 -11.34 -5.75
CA THR A 249 11.51 -10.33 -4.96
C THR A 249 11.56 -10.76 -3.49
N LYS A 250 12.47 -10.17 -2.72
CA LYS A 250 12.54 -10.38 -1.26
C LYS A 250 11.19 -10.13 -0.58
N SER A 251 10.48 -9.08 -0.96
CA SER A 251 9.16 -8.78 -0.42
C SER A 251 8.18 -9.93 -0.64
N GLN A 252 8.10 -10.46 -1.86
CA GLN A 252 7.25 -11.60 -2.19
C GLN A 252 7.65 -12.86 -1.43
N LEU A 253 8.96 -13.11 -1.30
CA LEU A 253 9.48 -14.23 -0.51
C LEU A 253 9.03 -14.12 0.96
N MET A 254 9.13 -12.93 1.56
CA MET A 254 8.68 -12.69 2.94
C MET A 254 7.17 -12.87 3.10
N VAL A 255 6.36 -12.47 2.12
CA VAL A 255 4.90 -12.73 2.14
C VAL A 255 4.61 -14.22 2.19
N LEU A 256 5.28 -15.02 1.35
CA LEU A 256 5.12 -16.48 1.36
C LEU A 256 5.57 -17.09 2.69
N ASP A 257 6.67 -16.61 3.25
CA ASP A 257 7.17 -17.08 4.55
C ASP A 257 6.19 -16.74 5.69
N ILE A 258 5.65 -15.53 5.70
CA ILE A 258 4.63 -15.12 6.68
C ILE A 258 3.40 -16.03 6.60
N LEU A 259 2.88 -16.27 5.40
CA LEU A 259 1.72 -17.12 5.18
C LEU A 259 1.97 -18.57 5.59
N ALA A 260 3.15 -19.12 5.24
CA ALA A 260 3.56 -20.45 5.59
C ALA A 260 3.75 -20.64 7.10
N THR A 261 4.38 -19.66 7.76
CA THR A 261 4.73 -19.73 9.19
C THR A 261 3.54 -19.39 10.08
N ASN A 262 2.62 -18.55 9.61
CA ASN A 262 1.41 -18.17 10.34
C ASN A 262 0.52 -19.36 10.67
N ASN A 263 0.47 -20.36 9.82
CA ASN A 263 -0.27 -21.61 10.06
C ASN A 263 -1.69 -21.39 10.63
N TRP A 264 -2.43 -20.44 10.08
CA TRP A 264 -3.78 -20.05 10.48
C TRP A 264 -3.94 -19.52 11.93
N GLU A 265 -2.85 -19.10 12.59
CA GLU A 265 -2.93 -18.54 13.96
C GLU A 265 -3.54 -17.15 13.99
N ARG A 266 -3.12 -16.29 13.10
CA ARG A 266 -3.58 -14.90 13.00
C ARG A 266 -4.37 -14.70 11.72
N PRO A 267 -5.44 -13.89 11.73
CA PRO A 267 -6.11 -13.49 10.50
C PRO A 267 -5.15 -12.73 9.57
N ILE A 268 -5.13 -13.09 8.29
CA ILE A 268 -4.32 -12.41 7.28
C ILE A 268 -5.25 -11.73 6.28
N TYR A 269 -4.96 -10.46 6.00
CA TYR A 269 -5.71 -9.64 5.06
C TYR A 269 -4.80 -9.02 4.00
N PHE A 270 -5.36 -8.82 2.83
CA PHE A 270 -4.80 -8.02 1.74
C PHE A 270 -5.71 -6.83 1.48
N GLY A 271 -5.12 -5.65 1.27
CA GLY A 271 -5.87 -4.46 0.94
C GLY A 271 -6.57 -4.52 -0.42
N VAL A 272 -7.77 -3.97 -0.54
CA VAL A 272 -8.54 -3.97 -1.80
C VAL A 272 -7.91 -3.10 -2.89
N GLY A 273 -7.13 -2.07 -2.52
CA GLY A 273 -6.44 -1.16 -3.44
C GLY A 273 -5.15 -1.71 -4.06
N MET A 274 -4.75 -2.92 -3.69
CA MET A 274 -3.50 -3.51 -4.19
C MET A 274 -3.66 -4.06 -5.60
N GLY A 275 -2.59 -3.95 -6.42
CA GLY A 275 -2.57 -4.57 -7.75
C GLY A 275 -2.65 -6.10 -7.67
N GLN A 276 -3.30 -6.73 -8.66
CA GLN A 276 -3.53 -8.18 -8.71
C GLN A 276 -2.25 -9.02 -8.55
N ASP A 277 -1.12 -8.53 -9.06
CA ASP A 277 0.16 -9.22 -8.94
C ASP A 277 0.64 -9.33 -7.48
N SER A 278 0.23 -8.39 -6.62
CA SER A 278 0.55 -8.39 -5.19
C SER A 278 -0.22 -9.47 -4.41
N TYR A 279 -1.30 -10.00 -4.96
CA TYR A 279 -2.10 -11.06 -4.33
C TYR A 279 -1.49 -12.47 -4.49
N MET A 280 -0.45 -12.60 -5.30
CA MET A 280 0.38 -13.80 -5.45
C MET A 280 -0.40 -15.11 -5.68
N GLY A 281 -1.59 -15.04 -6.29
CA GLY A 281 -2.45 -16.19 -6.57
C GLY A 281 -3.37 -16.62 -5.44
N PHE A 282 -3.44 -15.85 -4.34
CA PHE A 282 -4.39 -16.06 -3.25
C PHE A 282 -5.78 -15.52 -3.55
N ASP A 283 -5.98 -14.79 -4.64
CA ASP A 283 -7.22 -14.15 -5.04
C ASP A 283 -8.45 -15.10 -5.03
N LYS A 284 -8.27 -16.39 -5.31
CA LYS A 284 -9.32 -17.42 -5.23
C LYS A 284 -9.72 -17.81 -3.80
N TYR A 285 -8.94 -17.42 -2.82
CA TYR A 285 -9.13 -17.72 -1.39
C TYR A 285 -9.44 -16.45 -0.59
N PHE A 286 -9.81 -15.38 -1.28
CA PHE A 286 -10.18 -14.14 -0.64
C PHE A 286 -11.64 -14.14 -0.19
N GLN A 287 -11.88 -13.49 0.93
CA GLN A 287 -13.20 -13.16 1.45
C GLN A 287 -13.25 -11.67 1.77
N LEU A 288 -14.09 -10.94 1.07
CA LEU A 288 -14.28 -9.50 1.31
C LEU A 288 -15.05 -9.28 2.61
N GLU A 289 -14.46 -8.50 3.52
CA GLU A 289 -15.04 -8.17 4.84
C GLU A 289 -15.14 -6.65 5.08
N GLY A 290 -15.08 -5.84 4.03
CA GLY A 290 -15.09 -4.37 4.09
C GLY A 290 -14.13 -3.79 3.09
N ALA A 291 -13.12 -3.04 3.56
CA ALA A 291 -12.04 -2.50 2.72
C ALA A 291 -10.82 -3.44 2.61
N ALA A 292 -10.94 -4.70 3.01
CA ALA A 292 -9.85 -5.69 2.98
C ALA A 292 -10.36 -7.09 2.65
N TYR A 293 -9.52 -7.87 1.97
CA TYR A 293 -9.74 -9.29 1.67
C TYR A 293 -9.08 -10.16 2.73
N ARG A 294 -9.85 -10.93 3.46
CA ARG A 294 -9.34 -11.97 4.36
C ARG A 294 -8.94 -13.21 3.56
N VAL A 295 -7.81 -13.80 3.89
CA VAL A 295 -7.43 -15.14 3.37
C VAL A 295 -8.18 -16.20 4.16
N VAL A 296 -9.00 -16.99 3.46
CA VAL A 296 -9.79 -18.08 4.03
C VAL A 296 -9.56 -19.37 3.24
N PRO A 297 -9.61 -20.55 3.87
CA PRO A 297 -9.40 -21.83 3.18
C PRO A 297 -10.66 -22.32 2.46
N ILE A 298 -11.32 -21.43 1.74
CA ILE A 298 -12.48 -21.69 0.90
C ILE A 298 -12.15 -21.23 -0.50
N LYS A 299 -12.13 -22.16 -1.45
CA LYS A 299 -11.79 -21.84 -2.85
C LYS A 299 -13.03 -21.35 -3.59
N THR A 300 -12.89 -20.22 -4.26
CA THR A 300 -13.92 -19.62 -5.12
C THR A 300 -13.37 -19.40 -6.51
N GLU A 301 -14.14 -19.69 -7.54
CA GLU A 301 -13.73 -19.33 -8.91
C GLU A 301 -14.00 -17.83 -9.14
N ASN A 302 -12.96 -17.12 -9.58
CA ASN A 302 -13.05 -15.69 -9.84
C ASN A 302 -13.90 -15.40 -11.07
N ASN A 303 -14.74 -14.37 -10.97
CA ASN A 303 -15.45 -13.84 -12.13
C ASN A 303 -14.65 -12.70 -12.75
N ALA A 304 -13.85 -13.02 -13.78
CA ALA A 304 -12.98 -12.07 -14.46
C ALA A 304 -13.70 -10.83 -15.04
N ALA A 305 -15.03 -10.90 -15.25
CA ALA A 305 -15.80 -9.80 -15.82
C ALA A 305 -16.02 -8.62 -14.86
N TYR A 306 -15.88 -8.84 -13.54
CA TYR A 306 -16.20 -7.85 -12.52
C TYR A 306 -15.02 -7.49 -11.60
N TYR A 307 -13.80 -7.97 -11.86
CA TYR A 307 -12.67 -7.85 -10.93
C TYR A 307 -12.98 -8.36 -9.50
N ASP A 308 -13.94 -9.29 -9.38
CA ASP A 308 -14.32 -9.88 -8.11
C ASP A 308 -13.33 -10.99 -7.74
N PHE A 309 -12.69 -10.82 -6.61
CA PHE A 309 -11.74 -11.79 -6.08
C PHE A 309 -12.38 -12.57 -4.93
N GLY A 310 -12.48 -13.90 -5.11
CA GLY A 310 -12.95 -14.78 -4.07
C GLY A 310 -14.45 -14.63 -3.78
N ARG A 311 -14.80 -14.53 -2.50
CA ARG A 311 -16.19 -14.47 -1.99
C ARG A 311 -16.43 -13.22 -1.14
N ILE A 312 -17.69 -12.97 -0.81
CA ILE A 312 -18.09 -11.89 0.09
C ILE A 312 -18.68 -12.52 1.36
N ASN A 313 -18.23 -12.09 2.53
CA ASN A 313 -18.94 -12.33 3.77
C ASN A 313 -19.98 -11.23 3.96
N THR A 314 -21.22 -11.53 3.60
CA THR A 314 -22.31 -10.54 3.58
C THR A 314 -22.66 -10.02 4.97
N GLU A 315 -22.56 -10.83 6.02
CA GLU A 315 -22.86 -10.43 7.39
C GLU A 315 -21.80 -9.47 7.94
N ILE A 316 -20.52 -9.85 7.82
CA ILE A 316 -19.41 -9.01 8.29
C ILE A 316 -19.33 -7.72 7.45
N LEU A 317 -19.51 -7.83 6.13
CA LEU A 317 -19.49 -6.66 5.25
C LEU A 317 -20.63 -5.70 5.60
N TYR A 318 -21.86 -6.22 5.82
CA TYR A 318 -23.00 -5.41 6.21
C TYR A 318 -22.78 -4.72 7.57
N ASP A 319 -22.29 -5.46 8.56
CA ASP A 319 -21.99 -4.90 9.89
C ASP A 319 -20.92 -3.79 9.81
N ASN A 320 -19.86 -4.03 9.04
CA ASN A 320 -18.82 -3.02 8.83
C ASN A 320 -19.38 -1.77 8.15
N LEU A 321 -20.12 -1.91 7.05
CA LEU A 321 -20.66 -0.76 6.29
C LEU A 321 -21.71 0.02 7.08
N MET A 322 -22.59 -0.66 7.81
CA MET A 322 -23.74 -0.02 8.44
C MET A 322 -23.47 0.46 9.87
N ASN A 323 -22.58 -0.21 10.61
CA ASN A 323 -22.43 0.00 12.04
C ASN A 323 -21.04 0.55 12.43
N LYS A 324 -19.98 0.27 11.65
CA LYS A 324 -18.60 0.60 12.03
C LYS A 324 -17.97 1.68 11.17
N PHE A 325 -18.33 1.76 9.88
CA PHE A 325 -17.70 2.69 8.96
C PHE A 325 -18.11 4.12 9.25
N VAL A 326 -17.14 5.01 9.10
CA VAL A 326 -17.28 6.46 9.23
C VAL A 326 -17.03 7.13 7.88
N TRP A 327 -17.70 8.25 7.62
CA TRP A 327 -17.75 8.87 6.29
C TRP A 327 -16.98 10.20 6.20
N GLY A 328 -16.35 10.65 7.28
CA GLY A 328 -15.38 11.75 7.28
C GLY A 328 -15.88 13.08 6.70
N ASN A 329 -17.15 13.41 6.93
CA ASN A 329 -17.84 14.61 6.41
C ASN A 329 -17.98 14.65 4.88
N ILE A 330 -17.80 13.54 4.16
CA ILE A 330 -17.89 13.51 2.69
C ILE A 330 -19.25 14.00 2.13
N LYS A 331 -20.28 14.00 2.97
CA LYS A 331 -21.64 14.49 2.61
C LYS A 331 -21.90 15.94 3.02
N ASP A 332 -20.99 16.62 3.69
CA ASP A 332 -21.15 18.01 4.10
C ASP A 332 -20.84 18.93 2.91
N PRO A 333 -21.84 19.68 2.40
CA PRO A 333 -21.63 20.56 1.23
C PRO A 333 -20.67 21.73 1.50
N LYS A 334 -20.29 21.96 2.77
CA LYS A 334 -19.29 22.98 3.14
C LYS A 334 -17.87 22.46 3.05
N VAL A 335 -17.70 21.15 2.99
CA VAL A 335 -16.38 20.52 2.86
C VAL A 335 -16.02 20.49 1.38
N ASN A 336 -14.98 21.19 1.00
CA ASN A 336 -14.46 21.15 -0.36
C ASN A 336 -13.74 19.81 -0.56
N ILE A 337 -14.34 18.92 -1.33
CA ILE A 337 -13.79 17.63 -1.72
C ILE A 337 -13.39 17.76 -3.19
N ASP A 338 -12.12 17.52 -3.50
CA ASP A 338 -11.68 17.51 -4.89
C ASP A 338 -12.19 16.25 -5.63
N HIS A 339 -12.21 16.33 -6.96
CA HIS A 339 -12.76 15.28 -7.82
C HIS A 339 -12.06 13.91 -7.70
N PHE A 340 -10.92 13.82 -7.02
CA PHE A 340 -10.25 12.54 -6.73
C PHE A 340 -10.87 11.79 -5.56
N HIS A 341 -11.65 12.46 -4.74
CA HIS A 341 -12.35 11.85 -3.61
C HIS A 341 -13.76 11.39 -3.99
N ASP A 342 -14.26 11.82 -5.16
CA ASP A 342 -15.60 11.49 -5.64
C ASP A 342 -15.66 10.13 -6.39
N ASN A 343 -14.51 9.52 -6.69
CA ASN A 343 -14.35 8.24 -7.36
C ASN A 343 -13.80 7.17 -6.42
#